data_a6e8460e6e85bb6f8b82eabdf4a8896d
#
_entry.id   a6e8460e6e85bb6f8b82eabdf4a8896d
#
_cell.length_a   1.000
_cell.length_b   1.000
_cell.length_c   1.000
_cell.angle_alpha   90.00
_cell.angle_beta   90.00
_cell.angle_gamma   90.00
#
_symmetry.space_group_name_H-M   'P 1'
#
loop_
_entity.id
_entity.type
_entity.pdbx_description
1 polymer ?
#
loop_
_entity_poly.entity_id
_entity_poly.type
_entity_poly.pdbx_seq_one_letter_code
_entity_poly.pdbx_strand_id
1 'polypeptide(L)'
;MRVIRLNNHPKRNKLDIPMCDAIEEAMLAAVEDGARVVLLHGDGTVFSAGADLSGDVYSGGFYPRLLEMLGTIQTLPVPVVAWVNGPAIGAGTQLSMACDLRVVDGTALFRVPIVDVAIALDEVTIRTLEHLVGGAIARTMLFTGAALSAEDAVRSGYALRAGGFEDALAVAELLATKAPLTLRHLKYEFSHTSHRPYTRAEREEAAAAAWLSGDVEESRAARAEKRAPQFRGR
;
A
#
# COMPACT_ATOMS: atom_id res chain seq x y z
N MET A 1 10.17 -7.79 9.93
CA MET A 1 8.88 -7.16 9.64
C MET A 1 8.68 -5.98 10.57
N ARG A 2 8.01 -4.93 10.11
CA ARG A 2 7.64 -3.76 10.92
C ARG A 2 6.13 -3.55 10.83
N VAL A 3 5.48 -3.33 11.97
CA VAL A 3 4.07 -2.91 12.03
C VAL A 3 4.03 -1.41 12.25
N ILE A 4 3.28 -0.70 11.40
CA ILE A 4 3.03 0.74 11.51
C ILE A 4 1.53 0.94 11.76
N ARG A 5 1.22 1.69 12.81
CA ARG A 5 -0.15 1.98 13.21
C ARG A 5 -0.45 3.47 13.05
N LEU A 6 -1.46 3.81 12.28
CA LEU A 6 -1.99 5.17 12.27
C LEU A 6 -2.61 5.45 13.63
N ASN A 7 -2.03 6.37 14.39
CA ASN A 7 -2.36 6.58 15.79
C ASN A 7 -3.01 7.95 16.05
N ASN A 8 -4.14 8.20 15.38
CA ASN A 8 -4.96 9.38 15.62
C ASN A 8 -6.45 8.98 15.74
N HIS A 9 -6.71 7.97 16.57
CA HIS A 9 -8.06 7.41 16.78
C HIS A 9 -9.12 8.48 17.08
N PRO A 10 -8.90 9.51 17.95
CA PRO A 10 -9.91 10.54 18.24
C PRO A 10 -10.36 11.32 17.00
N LYS A 11 -9.48 11.43 16.01
CA LYS A 11 -9.77 12.06 14.71
C LYS A 11 -9.96 11.04 13.59
N ARG A 12 -10.24 9.76 13.94
CA ARG A 12 -10.48 8.67 12.99
C ARG A 12 -9.33 8.50 11.98
N ASN A 13 -8.10 8.66 12.45
CA ASN A 13 -6.88 8.54 11.64
C ASN A 13 -6.92 9.41 10.38
N LYS A 14 -7.45 10.65 10.51
CA LYS A 14 -7.45 11.59 9.40
C LYS A 14 -6.02 11.97 9.02
N LEU A 15 -5.83 12.29 7.75
CA LEU A 15 -4.55 12.67 7.19
C LEU A 15 -4.46 14.20 7.12
N ASP A 16 -3.40 14.72 7.67
CA ASP A 16 -2.91 16.08 7.55
C ASP A 16 -1.40 16.03 7.21
N ILE A 17 -0.75 17.15 6.98
CA ILE A 17 0.67 17.19 6.63
C ILE A 17 1.52 16.49 7.69
N PRO A 18 1.38 16.77 9.01
CA PRO A 18 2.14 16.06 10.04
C PRO A 18 1.93 14.53 10.03
N MET A 19 0.73 14.06 9.74
CA MET A 19 0.45 12.61 9.64
C MET A 19 1.12 12.01 8.39
N CYS A 20 1.12 12.72 7.25
CA CYS A 20 1.83 12.27 6.04
C CYS A 20 3.34 12.19 6.31
N ASP A 21 3.93 13.19 6.98
CA ASP A 21 5.34 13.19 7.37
C ASP A 21 5.66 11.99 8.26
N ALA A 22 4.88 11.78 9.31
CA ALA A 22 5.08 10.67 10.24
C ALA A 22 4.96 9.29 9.59
N ILE A 23 4.01 9.12 8.65
CA ILE A 23 3.88 7.87 7.89
C ILE A 23 5.11 7.65 7.03
N GLU A 24 5.55 8.65 6.26
CA GLU A 24 6.72 8.54 5.40
C GLU A 24 7.99 8.24 6.19
N GLU A 25 8.24 8.97 7.27
CA GLU A 25 9.37 8.73 8.18
C GLU A 25 9.35 7.31 8.74
N ALA A 26 8.19 6.83 9.20
CA ALA A 26 8.06 5.46 9.72
C ALA A 26 8.32 4.38 8.65
N MET A 27 7.88 4.62 7.41
CA MET A 27 8.12 3.72 6.27
C MET A 27 9.61 3.65 5.92
N LEU A 28 10.29 4.79 5.85
CA LEU A 28 11.73 4.87 5.54
C LEU A 28 12.57 4.25 6.68
N ALA A 29 12.27 4.61 7.93
CA ALA A 29 12.93 4.02 9.10
C ALA A 29 12.75 2.50 9.16
N ALA A 30 11.59 1.96 8.78
CA ALA A 30 11.39 0.52 8.72
C ALA A 30 12.36 -0.17 7.74
N VAL A 31 12.65 0.46 6.61
CA VAL A 31 13.62 -0.05 5.62
C VAL A 31 15.05 0.05 6.16
N GLU A 32 15.42 1.18 6.76
CA GLU A 32 16.74 1.39 7.37
C GLU A 32 17.01 0.37 8.49
N ASP A 33 15.99 0.04 9.29
CA ASP A 33 16.04 -1.00 10.33
C ASP A 33 16.05 -2.44 9.77
N GLY A 34 16.10 -2.62 8.46
CA GLY A 34 16.18 -3.91 7.79
C GLY A 34 14.86 -4.69 7.77
N ALA A 35 13.72 -4.02 7.86
CA ALA A 35 12.42 -4.67 7.69
C ALA A 35 12.31 -5.26 6.28
N ARG A 36 11.80 -6.48 6.18
CA ARG A 36 11.56 -7.17 4.90
C ARG A 36 10.13 -6.97 4.38
N VAL A 37 9.23 -6.55 5.25
CA VAL A 37 7.81 -6.26 4.97
C VAL A 37 7.32 -5.23 5.98
N VAL A 38 6.45 -4.34 5.55
CA VAL A 38 5.71 -3.42 6.41
C VAL A 38 4.23 -3.84 6.45
N LEU A 39 3.64 -3.86 7.64
CA LEU A 39 2.20 -4.01 7.86
C LEU A 39 1.63 -2.70 8.38
N LEU A 40 0.74 -2.08 7.62
CA LEU A 40 0.08 -0.80 7.95
C LEU A 40 -1.38 -1.04 8.37
N HIS A 41 -1.81 -0.41 9.46
CA HIS A 41 -3.22 -0.43 9.88
C HIS A 41 -3.64 0.84 10.62
N GLY A 42 -4.96 1.04 10.79
CA GLY A 42 -5.50 2.11 11.60
C GLY A 42 -5.65 1.72 13.07
N ASP A 43 -5.56 2.67 13.97
CA ASP A 43 -5.98 2.51 15.36
C ASP A 43 -7.51 2.62 15.48
N GLY A 44 -8.12 1.81 16.33
CA GLY A 44 -9.57 1.77 16.53
C GLY A 44 -10.32 1.08 15.39
N THR A 45 -11.50 1.59 15.04
CA THR A 45 -12.45 0.96 14.10
C THR A 45 -12.47 1.60 12.71
N VAL A 46 -11.54 2.48 12.40
CA VAL A 46 -11.43 3.19 11.13
C VAL A 46 -10.00 3.09 10.63
N PHE A 47 -9.83 2.65 9.39
CA PHE A 47 -8.49 2.68 8.79
C PHE A 47 -8.01 4.13 8.65
N SER A 48 -8.76 4.97 7.90
CA SER A 48 -8.52 6.41 7.83
C SER A 48 -9.75 7.12 7.26
N ALA A 49 -10.20 8.18 7.93
CA ALA A 49 -11.27 9.05 7.46
C ALA A 49 -10.84 10.01 6.32
N GLY A 50 -9.58 9.89 5.84
CA GLY A 50 -9.06 10.71 4.75
C GLY A 50 -8.55 12.07 5.18
N ALA A 51 -8.53 13.02 4.25
CA ALA A 51 -8.00 14.35 4.47
C ALA A 51 -8.76 15.12 5.56
N ASP A 52 -8.03 15.93 6.32
CA ASP A 52 -8.62 16.87 7.27
C ASP A 52 -9.27 18.05 6.54
N LEU A 53 -10.56 17.92 6.22
CA LEU A 53 -11.31 18.98 5.52
C LEU A 53 -11.51 20.25 6.35
N SER A 54 -11.20 20.24 7.66
CA SER A 54 -11.24 21.44 8.51
C SER A 54 -9.97 22.30 8.43
N GLY A 55 -8.92 21.81 7.78
CA GLY A 55 -7.62 22.46 7.64
C GLY A 55 -7.33 22.95 6.23
N ASP A 56 -6.04 23.06 5.91
CA ASP A 56 -5.52 23.63 4.66
C ASP A 56 -5.63 22.73 3.41
N VAL A 57 -6.59 21.79 3.37
CA VAL A 57 -6.79 20.92 2.21
C VAL A 57 -6.98 21.72 0.91
N TYR A 58 -7.66 22.86 1.02
CA TYR A 58 -7.94 23.73 -0.12
C TYR A 58 -6.84 24.78 -0.38
N SER A 59 -5.87 24.94 0.52
CA SER A 59 -4.80 25.98 0.42
C SER A 59 -3.54 25.50 -0.32
N GLY A 60 -3.53 24.30 -0.88
CA GLY A 60 -2.53 23.81 -1.84
C GLY A 60 -1.34 23.06 -1.27
N GLY A 61 -1.11 23.00 0.04
CA GLY A 61 0.04 22.31 0.64
C GLY A 61 -0.18 20.81 0.91
N PHE A 62 -1.38 20.43 1.31
CA PHE A 62 -1.67 19.07 1.73
C PHE A 62 -1.61 18.06 0.56
N TYR A 63 -2.23 18.37 -0.57
CA TYR A 63 -2.36 17.41 -1.66
C TYR A 63 -1.01 17.01 -2.28
N PRO A 64 -0.10 17.95 -2.61
CA PRO A 64 1.26 17.60 -3.03
C PRO A 64 1.98 16.71 -2.00
N ARG A 65 1.89 17.03 -0.70
CA ARG A 65 2.53 16.26 0.36
C ARG A 65 1.95 14.85 0.49
N LEU A 66 0.63 14.72 0.34
CA LEU A 66 -0.04 13.41 0.28
C LEU A 66 0.53 12.57 -0.87
N LEU A 67 0.63 13.12 -2.09
CA LEU A 67 1.13 12.40 -3.26
C LEU A 67 2.60 11.98 -3.09
N GLU A 68 3.44 12.80 -2.47
CA GLU A 68 4.82 12.45 -2.14
C GLU A 68 4.88 11.23 -1.21
N MET A 69 4.14 11.24 -0.10
CA MET A 69 4.07 10.12 0.83
C MET A 69 3.53 8.85 0.16
N LEU A 70 2.47 8.95 -0.64
CA LEU A 70 1.94 7.81 -1.40
C LEU A 70 2.99 7.26 -2.38
N GLY A 71 3.71 8.13 -3.08
CA GLY A 71 4.80 7.77 -3.98
C GLY A 71 5.91 7.03 -3.25
N THR A 72 6.29 7.47 -2.06
CA THR A 72 7.27 6.79 -1.20
C THR A 72 6.81 5.38 -0.85
N ILE A 73 5.55 5.18 -0.40
CA ILE A 73 5.00 3.85 -0.10
C ILE A 73 5.03 2.94 -1.33
N GLN A 74 4.61 3.46 -2.49
CA GLN A 74 4.57 2.71 -3.74
C GLN A 74 5.95 2.26 -4.22
N THR A 75 7.01 3.00 -3.87
CA THR A 75 8.39 2.76 -4.33
C THR A 75 9.32 2.23 -3.25
N LEU A 76 8.84 1.94 -2.04
CA LEU A 76 9.65 1.27 -1.02
C LEU A 76 10.26 -0.03 -1.57
N PRO A 77 11.52 -0.36 -1.24
CA PRO A 77 12.16 -1.59 -1.71
C PRO A 77 11.65 -2.87 -1.03
N VAL A 78 10.61 -2.75 -0.21
CA VAL A 78 9.96 -3.85 0.53
C VAL A 78 8.44 -3.81 0.36
N PRO A 79 7.74 -4.96 0.38
CA PRO A 79 6.30 -4.99 0.31
C PRO A 79 5.63 -4.28 1.49
N VAL A 80 4.51 -3.63 1.20
CA VAL A 80 3.62 -3.02 2.19
C VAL A 80 2.26 -3.72 2.14
N VAL A 81 1.84 -4.30 3.24
CA VAL A 81 0.52 -4.90 3.42
C VAL A 81 -0.34 -3.93 4.22
N ALA A 82 -1.54 -3.62 3.75
CA ALA A 82 -2.52 -2.90 4.56
C ALA A 82 -3.52 -3.88 5.18
N TRP A 83 -3.68 -3.82 6.50
CA TRP A 83 -4.90 -4.32 7.14
C TRP A 83 -5.89 -3.19 7.25
N VAL A 84 -6.91 -3.23 6.39
CA VAL A 84 -7.95 -2.20 6.37
C VAL A 84 -9.03 -2.59 7.38
N ASN A 85 -8.83 -2.15 8.62
CA ASN A 85 -9.61 -2.52 9.80
C ASN A 85 -10.92 -1.73 9.97
N GLY A 86 -11.43 -1.15 8.89
CA GLY A 86 -12.66 -0.35 8.88
C GLY A 86 -12.67 0.62 7.70
N PRO A 87 -13.53 1.64 7.71
CA PRO A 87 -13.65 2.60 6.62
C PRO A 87 -12.33 3.25 6.21
N ALA A 88 -12.10 3.32 4.89
CA ALA A 88 -11.03 4.06 4.22
C ALA A 88 -11.66 5.08 3.26
N ILE A 89 -11.59 6.38 3.57
CA ILE A 89 -12.31 7.43 2.86
C ILE A 89 -11.33 8.41 2.20
N GLY A 90 -11.59 8.82 0.98
CA GLY A 90 -10.79 9.82 0.24
C GLY A 90 -9.29 9.48 0.24
N ALA A 91 -8.47 10.33 0.84
CA ALA A 91 -7.04 10.09 1.01
C ALA A 91 -6.72 8.80 1.78
N GLY A 92 -7.64 8.31 2.65
CA GLY A 92 -7.52 6.99 3.29
C GLY A 92 -7.65 5.84 2.29
N THR A 93 -8.55 5.96 1.30
CA THR A 93 -8.59 5.01 0.17
C THR A 93 -7.30 5.07 -0.64
N GLN A 94 -6.81 6.29 -0.97
CA GLN A 94 -5.53 6.46 -1.68
C GLN A 94 -4.36 5.82 -0.93
N LEU A 95 -4.30 5.97 0.40
CA LEU A 95 -3.30 5.31 1.25
C LEU A 95 -3.38 3.79 1.14
N SER A 96 -4.58 3.21 1.17
CA SER A 96 -4.77 1.77 0.98
C SER A 96 -4.39 1.30 -0.43
N MET A 97 -4.59 2.13 -1.47
CA MET A 97 -4.19 1.86 -2.85
C MET A 97 -2.67 1.87 -3.04
N ALA A 98 -1.96 2.70 -2.26
CA ALA A 98 -0.50 2.77 -2.32
C ALA A 98 0.20 1.54 -1.74
N CYS A 99 -0.48 0.76 -0.90
CA CYS A 99 0.02 -0.51 -0.40
C CYS A 99 -0.04 -1.61 -1.47
N ASP A 100 0.85 -2.60 -1.41
CA ASP A 100 0.89 -3.69 -2.39
C ASP A 100 -0.28 -4.66 -2.23
N LEU A 101 -0.53 -5.09 -1.01
CA LEU A 101 -1.61 -6.03 -0.68
C LEU A 101 -2.54 -5.44 0.39
N ARG A 102 -3.79 -5.86 0.36
CA ARG A 102 -4.83 -5.48 1.33
C ARG A 102 -5.50 -6.72 1.88
N VAL A 103 -5.58 -6.82 3.21
CA VAL A 103 -6.51 -7.69 3.95
C VAL A 103 -7.54 -6.78 4.57
N VAL A 104 -8.82 -7.13 4.45
CA VAL A 104 -9.92 -6.24 4.84
C VAL A 104 -10.76 -6.84 5.95
N ASP A 105 -11.01 -6.08 6.99
CA ASP A 105 -12.04 -6.42 7.98
C ASP A 105 -13.42 -6.39 7.33
N GLY A 106 -14.38 -7.14 7.87
CA GLY A 106 -15.74 -7.18 7.35
C GLY A 106 -16.48 -5.82 7.39
N THR A 107 -15.99 -4.87 8.20
CA THR A 107 -16.51 -3.50 8.29
C THR A 107 -15.79 -2.52 7.36
N ALA A 108 -14.76 -2.97 6.63
CA ALA A 108 -14.04 -2.13 5.69
C ALA A 108 -14.94 -1.67 4.55
N LEU A 109 -14.80 -0.41 4.19
CA LEU A 109 -15.38 0.15 2.97
C LEU A 109 -14.43 1.19 2.38
N PHE A 110 -14.46 1.34 1.08
CA PHE A 110 -13.61 2.25 0.34
C PHE A 110 -14.49 3.26 -0.40
N ARG A 111 -14.24 4.54 -0.16
CA ARG A 111 -15.03 5.60 -0.79
C ARG A 111 -14.13 6.76 -1.19
N VAL A 112 -14.37 7.32 -2.37
CA VAL A 112 -13.65 8.50 -2.88
C VAL A 112 -14.68 9.57 -3.28
N PRO A 113 -15.26 10.30 -2.30
CA PRO A 113 -16.43 11.15 -2.50
C PRO A 113 -16.06 12.55 -3.06
N ILE A 114 -15.17 12.61 -4.07
CA ILE A 114 -14.67 13.89 -4.62
C ILE A 114 -15.77 14.74 -5.24
N VAL A 115 -16.78 14.09 -5.84
CA VAL A 115 -17.92 14.78 -6.46
C VAL A 115 -18.83 15.45 -5.41
N ASP A 116 -18.83 14.97 -4.18
CA ASP A 116 -19.61 15.54 -3.07
C ASP A 116 -18.93 16.77 -2.44
N VAL A 117 -17.60 16.91 -2.67
CA VAL A 117 -16.76 17.97 -2.06
C VAL A 117 -16.06 18.87 -3.10
N ALA A 118 -16.39 18.70 -4.39
CA ALA A 118 -15.89 19.48 -5.52
C ALA A 118 -14.34 19.50 -5.61
N ILE A 119 -13.68 18.36 -5.35
CA ILE A 119 -12.22 18.18 -5.46
C ILE A 119 -11.90 17.39 -6.73
N ALA A 120 -10.79 17.75 -7.40
CA ALA A 120 -10.23 16.98 -8.49
C ALA A 120 -9.14 16.00 -7.96
N LEU A 121 -9.00 14.85 -8.64
CA LEU A 121 -7.90 13.93 -8.44
C LEU A 121 -6.90 14.02 -9.59
N ASP A 122 -5.65 13.68 -9.29
CA ASP A 122 -4.61 13.49 -10.29
C ASP A 122 -4.83 12.22 -11.14
N GLU A 123 -4.18 12.20 -12.31
CA GLU A 123 -4.29 11.09 -13.25
C GLU A 123 -3.81 9.77 -12.65
N VAL A 124 -2.71 9.77 -11.89
CA VAL A 124 -2.12 8.56 -11.32
C VAL A 124 -3.09 7.89 -10.35
N THR A 125 -3.72 8.67 -9.48
CA THR A 125 -4.75 8.16 -8.54
C THR A 125 -5.93 7.54 -9.29
N ILE A 126 -6.46 8.20 -10.32
CA ILE A 126 -7.60 7.70 -11.12
C ILE A 126 -7.22 6.38 -11.82
N ARG A 127 -6.06 6.35 -12.47
CA ARG A 127 -5.59 5.15 -13.18
C ARG A 127 -5.27 4.01 -12.24
N THR A 128 -4.67 4.28 -11.08
CA THR A 128 -4.40 3.25 -10.06
C THR A 128 -5.71 2.63 -9.57
N LEU A 129 -6.72 3.44 -9.27
CA LEU A 129 -8.04 2.91 -8.91
C LEU A 129 -8.63 2.04 -10.04
N GLU A 130 -8.58 2.55 -11.29
CA GLU A 130 -9.07 1.79 -12.46
C GLU A 130 -8.36 0.44 -12.62
N HIS A 131 -7.05 0.38 -12.44
CA HIS A 131 -6.28 -0.86 -12.50
C HIS A 131 -6.64 -1.83 -11.38
N LEU A 132 -6.86 -1.32 -10.16
CA LEU A 132 -7.09 -2.16 -8.98
C LEU A 132 -8.52 -2.73 -8.89
N VAL A 133 -9.55 -1.99 -9.34
CA VAL A 133 -10.96 -2.41 -9.21
C VAL A 133 -11.66 -2.65 -10.54
N GLY A 134 -10.99 -2.33 -11.66
CA GLY A 134 -11.59 -2.32 -12.99
C GLY A 134 -12.38 -1.04 -13.30
N GLY A 135 -12.43 -0.67 -14.57
CA GLY A 135 -12.95 0.61 -15.04
C GLY A 135 -14.42 0.88 -14.71
N ALA A 136 -15.27 -0.15 -14.67
CA ALA A 136 -16.68 0.02 -14.33
C ALA A 136 -16.88 0.41 -12.84
N ILE A 137 -16.22 -0.31 -11.94
CA ILE A 137 -16.27 -0.03 -10.50
C ILE A 137 -15.64 1.33 -10.20
N ALA A 138 -14.46 1.63 -10.78
CA ALA A 138 -13.81 2.92 -10.58
C ALA A 138 -14.72 4.09 -10.98
N ARG A 139 -15.38 4.02 -12.15
CA ARG A 139 -16.32 5.05 -12.60
C ARG A 139 -17.53 5.18 -11.66
N THR A 140 -18.09 4.06 -11.21
CA THR A 140 -19.18 4.07 -10.23
C THR A 140 -18.72 4.79 -8.95
N MET A 141 -17.59 4.42 -8.38
CA MET A 141 -17.07 5.06 -7.17
C MET A 141 -16.84 6.57 -7.35
N LEU A 142 -16.19 6.96 -8.45
CA LEU A 142 -15.78 8.35 -8.67
C LEU A 142 -16.94 9.26 -9.12
N PHE A 143 -17.87 8.76 -9.96
CA PHE A 143 -18.95 9.61 -10.50
C PHE A 143 -20.14 9.73 -9.54
N THR A 144 -20.36 8.72 -8.69
CA THR A 144 -21.51 8.71 -7.78
C THR A 144 -21.13 8.88 -6.32
N GLY A 145 -19.82 8.84 -6.00
CA GLY A 145 -19.36 8.79 -4.62
C GLY A 145 -19.75 7.50 -3.88
N ALA A 146 -20.16 6.44 -4.60
CA ALA A 146 -20.51 5.16 -4.02
C ALA A 146 -19.33 4.51 -3.30
N ALA A 147 -19.62 3.76 -2.25
CA ALA A 147 -18.62 2.98 -1.54
C ALA A 147 -18.45 1.59 -2.17
N LEU A 148 -17.22 1.07 -2.17
CA LEU A 148 -16.89 -0.33 -2.41
C LEU A 148 -16.87 -1.05 -1.06
N SER A 149 -17.70 -2.05 -0.87
CA SER A 149 -17.78 -2.84 0.36
C SER A 149 -16.55 -3.77 0.52
N ALA A 150 -16.34 -4.32 1.73
CA ALA A 150 -15.32 -5.34 1.96
C ALA A 150 -15.52 -6.58 1.06
N GLU A 151 -16.77 -7.02 0.89
CA GLU A 151 -17.12 -8.14 0.03
C GLU A 151 -16.79 -7.85 -1.44
N ASP A 152 -17.19 -6.68 -1.95
CA ASP A 152 -16.91 -6.27 -3.33
C ASP A 152 -15.42 -6.05 -3.56
N ALA A 153 -14.69 -5.56 -2.56
CA ALA A 153 -13.24 -5.41 -2.61
C ALA A 153 -12.52 -6.77 -2.80
N VAL A 154 -12.98 -7.81 -2.10
CA VAL A 154 -12.44 -9.16 -2.31
C VAL A 154 -12.88 -9.72 -3.66
N ARG A 155 -14.14 -9.55 -4.03
CA ARG A 155 -14.70 -10.04 -5.30
C ARG A 155 -14.04 -9.41 -6.53
N SER A 156 -13.70 -8.13 -6.48
CA SER A 156 -13.01 -7.42 -7.56
C SER A 156 -11.50 -7.69 -7.61
N GLY A 157 -10.92 -8.33 -6.59
CA GLY A 157 -9.47 -8.50 -6.45
C GLY A 157 -8.75 -7.27 -5.88
N TYR A 158 -9.47 -6.21 -5.50
CA TYR A 158 -8.90 -5.07 -4.80
C TYR A 158 -8.26 -5.47 -3.47
N ALA A 159 -8.93 -6.33 -2.72
CA ALA A 159 -8.39 -6.96 -1.52
C ALA A 159 -8.03 -8.42 -1.79
N LEU A 160 -6.92 -8.85 -1.22
CA LEU A 160 -6.46 -10.24 -1.30
C LEU A 160 -7.47 -11.20 -0.66
N ARG A 161 -7.99 -10.80 0.51
CA ARG A 161 -8.97 -11.59 1.29
C ARG A 161 -9.61 -10.74 2.41
N ALA A 162 -10.74 -11.21 2.90
CA ALA A 162 -11.27 -10.76 4.18
C ALA A 162 -10.52 -11.44 5.34
N GLY A 163 -10.36 -10.73 6.46
CA GLY A 163 -9.73 -11.26 7.67
C GLY A 163 -9.41 -10.19 8.71
N GLY A 164 -9.05 -10.65 9.91
CA GLY A 164 -8.61 -9.82 11.02
C GLY A 164 -7.11 -9.46 10.95
N PHE A 165 -6.62 -8.86 12.03
CA PHE A 165 -5.22 -8.50 12.16
C PHE A 165 -4.27 -9.69 12.00
N GLU A 166 -4.62 -10.83 12.61
CA GLU A 166 -3.80 -12.06 12.53
C GLU A 166 -3.72 -12.60 11.09
N ASP A 167 -4.78 -12.43 10.29
CA ASP A 167 -4.74 -12.81 8.87
C ASP A 167 -3.80 -11.92 8.06
N ALA A 168 -3.79 -10.62 8.33
CA ALA A 168 -2.87 -9.68 7.69
C ALA A 168 -1.42 -9.91 8.16
N LEU A 169 -1.23 -10.22 9.44
CA LEU A 169 0.06 -10.60 10.00
C LEU A 169 0.62 -11.84 9.31
N ALA A 170 -0.19 -12.88 9.15
CA ALA A 170 0.20 -14.11 8.45
C ALA A 170 0.60 -13.85 6.99
N VAL A 171 -0.08 -12.92 6.29
CA VAL A 171 0.32 -12.51 4.94
C VAL A 171 1.68 -11.80 4.96
N ALA A 172 1.90 -10.90 5.91
CA ALA A 172 3.18 -10.19 6.03
C ALA A 172 4.34 -11.14 6.41
N GLU A 173 4.10 -12.08 7.31
CA GLU A 173 5.07 -13.12 7.67
C GLU A 173 5.41 -14.02 6.47
N LEU A 174 4.42 -14.44 5.70
CA LEU A 174 4.64 -15.20 4.47
C LEU A 174 5.53 -14.42 3.49
N LEU A 175 5.27 -13.14 3.27
CA LEU A 175 6.10 -12.30 2.39
C LEU A 175 7.53 -12.16 2.93
N ALA A 176 7.72 -12.08 4.23
CA ALA A 176 9.03 -11.99 4.86
C ALA A 176 9.90 -13.24 4.61
N THR A 177 9.31 -14.40 4.25
CA THR A 177 10.05 -15.61 3.86
C THR A 177 10.51 -15.62 2.40
N LYS A 178 10.00 -14.71 1.55
CA LYS A 178 10.28 -14.69 0.11
C LYS A 178 11.62 -14.03 -0.20
N ALA A 179 12.15 -14.27 -1.40
CA ALA A 179 13.39 -13.69 -1.87
C ALA A 179 13.31 -12.14 -1.93
N PRO A 180 14.06 -11.40 -1.11
CA PRO A 180 13.85 -9.96 -0.95
C PRO A 180 14.23 -9.16 -2.19
N LEU A 181 15.27 -9.56 -2.92
CA LEU A 181 15.67 -8.88 -4.15
C LEU A 181 14.63 -9.07 -5.26
N THR A 182 13.99 -10.25 -5.33
CA THR A 182 12.88 -10.49 -6.25
C THR A 182 11.68 -9.61 -5.89
N LEU A 183 11.31 -9.52 -4.61
CA LEU A 183 10.22 -8.64 -4.17
C LEU A 183 10.53 -7.17 -4.48
N ARG A 184 11.76 -6.72 -4.25
CA ARG A 184 12.20 -5.36 -4.62
C ARG A 184 12.07 -5.11 -6.13
N HIS A 185 12.55 -6.04 -6.95
CA HIS A 185 12.41 -5.95 -8.40
C HIS A 185 10.94 -5.83 -8.82
N LEU A 186 10.04 -6.67 -8.28
CA LEU A 186 8.60 -6.58 -8.56
C LEU A 186 8.01 -5.22 -8.17
N LYS A 187 8.39 -4.66 -7.02
CA LYS A 187 7.98 -3.30 -6.61
C LYS A 187 8.42 -2.26 -7.63
N TYR A 188 9.64 -2.37 -8.15
CA TYR A 188 10.19 -1.44 -9.14
C TYR A 188 9.41 -1.54 -10.47
N GLU A 189 9.10 -2.75 -10.91
CA GLU A 189 8.28 -2.95 -12.13
C GLU A 189 6.86 -2.40 -11.96
N PHE A 190 6.20 -2.65 -10.83
CA PHE A 190 4.86 -2.11 -10.57
C PHE A 190 4.85 -0.59 -10.35
N SER A 191 5.99 0.06 -10.11
CA SER A 191 6.06 1.51 -9.90
C SER A 191 5.72 2.36 -11.12
N HIS A 192 5.63 1.78 -12.31
CA HIS A 192 5.34 2.52 -13.55
C HIS A 192 4.00 3.28 -13.53
N THR A 193 3.08 2.88 -12.66
CA THR A 193 1.81 3.57 -12.39
C THR A 193 1.82 4.34 -11.07
N SER A 194 2.97 4.53 -10.45
CA SER A 194 3.12 5.26 -9.18
C SER A 194 3.33 6.76 -9.40
N HIS A 195 3.24 7.53 -8.31
CA HIS A 195 3.58 8.96 -8.32
C HIS A 195 5.10 9.22 -8.43
N ARG A 196 5.92 8.19 -8.25
CA ARG A 196 7.40 8.23 -8.34
C ARG A 196 7.91 6.99 -9.08
N PRO A 197 7.70 6.88 -10.41
CA PRO A 197 8.08 5.68 -11.14
C PRO A 197 9.62 5.54 -11.22
N TYR A 198 10.10 4.32 -11.06
CA TYR A 198 11.49 4.00 -11.35
C TYR A 198 11.78 4.06 -12.85
N THR A 199 12.97 4.51 -13.20
CA THR A 199 13.46 4.50 -14.59
C THR A 199 13.67 3.06 -15.08
N ARG A 200 13.76 2.89 -16.39
CA ARG A 200 14.07 1.60 -17.00
C ARG A 200 15.41 1.03 -16.48
N ALA A 201 16.45 1.88 -16.37
CA ALA A 201 17.74 1.48 -15.88
C ALA A 201 17.71 0.96 -14.44
N GLU A 202 17.01 1.64 -13.54
CA GLU A 202 16.84 1.20 -12.13
C GLU A 202 16.09 -0.14 -12.04
N ARG A 203 15.08 -0.37 -12.88
CA ARG A 203 14.37 -1.66 -12.93
C ARG A 203 15.26 -2.79 -13.46
N GLU A 204 16.03 -2.54 -14.54
CA GLU A 204 16.99 -3.50 -15.10
C GLU A 204 18.09 -3.86 -14.08
N GLU A 205 18.59 -2.89 -13.32
CA GLU A 205 19.55 -3.12 -12.24
C GLU A 205 18.96 -3.99 -11.12
N ALA A 206 17.72 -3.70 -10.68
CA ALA A 206 17.04 -4.50 -9.66
C ALA A 206 16.80 -5.94 -10.13
N ALA A 207 16.46 -6.14 -11.41
CA ALA A 207 16.34 -7.46 -12.02
C ALA A 207 17.66 -8.21 -12.02
N ALA A 208 18.74 -7.56 -12.46
CA ALA A 208 20.08 -8.15 -12.48
C ALA A 208 20.55 -8.54 -11.07
N ALA A 209 20.34 -7.67 -10.07
CA ALA A 209 20.68 -7.96 -8.68
C ALA A 209 19.94 -9.20 -8.14
N ALA A 210 18.67 -9.38 -8.52
CA ALA A 210 17.89 -10.58 -8.12
C ALA A 210 18.45 -11.86 -8.77
N TRP A 211 18.74 -11.83 -10.08
CA TRP A 211 19.28 -12.98 -10.82
C TRP A 211 20.68 -13.39 -10.41
N LEU A 212 21.53 -12.43 -10.04
CA LEU A 212 22.92 -12.65 -9.66
C LEU A 212 23.12 -12.92 -8.17
N SER A 213 22.06 -12.91 -7.38
CA SER A 213 22.12 -13.13 -5.93
C SER A 213 22.38 -14.60 -5.58
N GLY A 214 23.00 -14.84 -4.42
CA GLY A 214 23.12 -16.19 -3.84
C GLY A 214 21.78 -16.84 -3.48
N ASP A 215 20.68 -16.09 -3.46
CA ASP A 215 19.34 -16.63 -3.24
C ASP A 215 18.88 -17.54 -4.40
N VAL A 216 19.44 -17.38 -5.61
CA VAL A 216 19.18 -18.27 -6.75
C VAL A 216 19.79 -19.65 -6.51
N GLU A 217 21.02 -19.70 -5.98
CA GLU A 217 21.70 -20.95 -5.63
C GLU A 217 21.00 -21.64 -4.45
N GLU A 218 20.65 -20.87 -3.41
CA GLU A 218 19.88 -21.37 -2.27
C GLU A 218 18.53 -21.97 -2.72
N SER A 219 17.83 -21.31 -3.65
CA SER A 219 16.59 -21.84 -4.21
C SER A 219 16.77 -23.21 -4.86
N ARG A 220 17.87 -23.40 -5.60
CA ARG A 220 18.20 -24.68 -6.25
C ARG A 220 18.55 -25.75 -5.23
N ALA A 221 19.41 -25.41 -4.25
CA ALA A 221 19.84 -26.33 -3.19
C ALA A 221 18.64 -26.77 -2.34
N ALA A 222 17.83 -25.84 -1.86
CA ALA A 222 16.65 -26.11 -1.05
C ALA A 222 15.65 -27.05 -1.77
N ARG A 223 15.47 -26.84 -3.10
CA ARG A 223 14.62 -27.72 -3.91
C ARG A 223 15.19 -29.13 -4.01
N ALA A 224 16.50 -29.29 -4.24
CA ALA A 224 17.15 -30.59 -4.30
C ALA A 224 17.07 -31.34 -2.96
N GLU A 225 17.23 -30.61 -1.87
CA GLU A 225 17.17 -31.13 -0.49
C GLU A 225 15.76 -31.25 0.08
N LYS A 226 14.72 -30.83 -0.67
CA LYS A 226 13.29 -30.86 -0.26
C LYS A 226 13.03 -30.12 1.06
N ARG A 227 13.70 -28.99 1.28
CA ARG A 227 13.52 -28.11 2.44
C ARG A 227 13.04 -26.72 2.02
N ALA A 228 12.59 -25.94 2.99
CA ALA A 228 12.31 -24.53 2.77
C ALA A 228 13.61 -23.75 2.51
N PRO A 229 13.64 -22.82 1.51
CA PRO A 229 14.80 -21.97 1.25
C PRO A 229 14.97 -20.91 2.32
N GLN A 230 16.21 -20.45 2.55
CA GLN A 230 16.57 -19.40 3.48
C GLN A 230 17.18 -18.22 2.71
N PHE A 231 16.34 -17.36 2.15
CA PHE A 231 16.77 -16.22 1.35
C PHE A 231 17.36 -15.11 2.20
N ARG A 232 18.48 -14.55 1.76
CA ARG A 232 19.26 -13.51 2.47
C ARG A 232 19.31 -12.17 1.74
N GLY A 233 18.99 -12.12 0.44
CA GLY A 233 18.98 -10.89 -0.35
C GLY A 233 20.37 -10.37 -0.73
N ARG A 234 21.34 -11.26 -0.96
CA ARG A 234 22.72 -10.91 -1.29
C ARG A 234 23.35 -11.94 -2.23
#